data_3e46dbc8c8fabde192a0321e26f1b703
#
_entry.id   3e46dbc8c8fabde192a0321e26f1b703
#
_cell.length_a   1.000
_cell.length_b   1.000
_cell.length_c   1.000
_cell.angle_alpha   90.00
_cell.angle_beta   90.00
_cell.angle_gamma   90.00
#
_symmetry.space_group_name_H-M   'P 1'
#
loop_
_entity.id
_entity.type
_entity.pdbx_description
1 polymer ?
#
loop_
_entity_poly.entity_id
_entity_poly.type
_entity_poly.pdbx_seq_one_letter_code
_entity_poly.pdbx_strand_id
1 'polypeptide(L)'
;MTKLYALTKRNFKEIIRDPLSLIFCLLFPVFMLVLMRIIFKSMPDVPANFTLENYSAGICVFGFTFLTLFCCNLIASDKNTEFINRIRVAPVKKITVLSSYFFALVPIAFLQKILFFAIAAIFGLKIDLNLLIAFIYLIPSEVFYILTGILIGSIAKNEKQGAPFASIIVTVTGIFGGVFMPVETMGGFYKIVKVLPFVHTVKPAAEALSGNFAGIFPHILWILGYGIIIAATTFIINRKKQNA
;
A
#
# COMPACT_ATOMS: atom_id res chain seq x y z
N MET A 1 -13.17 13.82 23.81
CA MET A 1 -12.63 13.14 22.62
C MET A 1 -11.12 13.17 22.66
N THR A 2 -10.45 12.05 22.38
CA THR A 2 -8.99 12.01 22.33
C THR A 2 -8.49 12.87 21.15
N LYS A 3 -7.35 13.54 21.31
CA LYS A 3 -6.72 14.36 20.25
C LYS A 3 -6.49 13.55 18.96
N LEU A 4 -6.14 12.27 19.09
CA LEU A 4 -5.97 11.36 17.98
C LEU A 4 -7.27 11.22 17.15
N TYR A 5 -8.41 10.96 17.79
CA TYR A 5 -9.69 10.80 17.10
C TYR A 5 -10.10 12.07 16.31
N ALA A 6 -9.92 13.24 16.91
CA ALA A 6 -10.24 14.51 16.25
C ALA A 6 -9.40 14.74 14.98
N LEU A 7 -8.09 14.42 15.06
CA LEU A 7 -7.18 14.52 13.92
C LEU A 7 -7.48 13.48 12.85
N THR A 8 -7.74 12.23 13.24
CA THR A 8 -8.13 11.15 12.31
C THR A 8 -9.40 11.51 11.57
N LYS A 9 -10.42 12.02 12.26
CA LYS A 9 -11.68 12.45 11.63
C LYS A 9 -11.46 13.62 10.66
N ARG A 10 -10.58 14.57 10.99
CA ARG A 10 -10.20 15.65 10.07
C ARG A 10 -9.52 15.09 8.82
N ASN A 11 -8.48 14.27 9.00
CA ASN A 11 -7.74 13.69 7.88
C ASN A 11 -8.64 12.83 6.99
N PHE A 12 -9.51 12.04 7.57
CA PHE A 12 -10.49 11.25 6.81
C PHE A 12 -11.44 12.13 5.99
N LYS A 13 -11.88 13.28 6.52
CA LYS A 13 -12.68 14.24 5.75
C LYS A 13 -11.90 14.86 4.59
N GLU A 14 -10.60 15.18 4.79
CA GLU A 14 -9.76 15.67 3.70
C GLU A 14 -9.62 14.64 2.58
N ILE A 15 -9.41 13.37 2.94
CA ILE A 15 -9.36 12.26 2.00
C ILE A 15 -10.63 12.20 1.14
N ILE A 16 -11.81 12.27 1.77
CA ILE A 16 -13.11 12.20 1.05
C ILE A 16 -13.32 13.44 0.16
N ARG A 17 -12.74 14.58 0.51
CA ARG A 17 -12.85 15.83 -0.25
C ARG A 17 -11.91 15.90 -1.45
N ASP A 18 -10.99 14.95 -1.58
CA ASP A 18 -10.13 14.79 -2.75
C ASP A 18 -10.62 13.62 -3.63
N PRO A 19 -11.68 13.85 -4.44
CA PRO A 19 -12.29 12.78 -5.23
C PRO A 19 -11.34 12.23 -6.28
N LEU A 20 -10.41 13.04 -6.80
CA LEU A 20 -9.46 12.60 -7.81
C LEU A 20 -8.49 11.56 -7.25
N SER A 21 -7.88 11.84 -6.11
CA SER A 21 -6.97 10.88 -5.45
C SER A 21 -7.71 9.62 -5.00
N LEU A 22 -8.97 9.74 -4.54
CA LEU A 22 -9.81 8.57 -4.19
C LEU A 22 -10.11 7.70 -5.41
N ILE A 23 -10.48 8.31 -6.54
CA ILE A 23 -10.75 7.60 -7.79
C ILE A 23 -9.50 6.81 -8.22
N PHE A 24 -8.34 7.45 -8.25
CA PHE A 24 -7.10 6.75 -8.57
C PHE A 24 -6.76 5.65 -7.56
N CYS A 25 -6.95 5.88 -6.28
CA CYS A 25 -6.67 4.91 -5.25
C CYS A 25 -7.58 3.67 -5.32
N LEU A 26 -8.89 3.87 -5.56
CA LEU A 26 -9.89 2.81 -5.52
C LEU A 26 -10.12 2.16 -6.87
N LEU A 27 -10.26 2.96 -7.94
CA LEU A 27 -10.68 2.46 -9.25
C LEU A 27 -9.52 2.07 -10.16
N PHE A 28 -8.33 2.66 -10.00
CA PHE A 28 -7.20 2.31 -10.86
C PHE A 28 -6.77 0.84 -10.72
N PRO A 29 -6.65 0.26 -9.51
CA PRO A 29 -6.36 -1.18 -9.37
C PRO A 29 -7.45 -2.05 -9.99
N VAL A 30 -8.71 -1.64 -9.89
CA VAL A 30 -9.84 -2.32 -10.52
C VAL A 30 -9.74 -2.25 -12.05
N PHE A 31 -9.43 -1.07 -12.60
CA PHE A 31 -9.19 -0.90 -14.03
C PHE A 31 -8.05 -1.81 -14.52
N MET A 32 -6.95 -1.89 -13.78
CA MET A 32 -5.84 -2.78 -14.10
C MET A 32 -6.24 -4.26 -14.05
N LEU A 33 -7.09 -4.66 -13.09
CA LEU A 33 -7.63 -6.02 -13.02
C LEU A 33 -8.47 -6.35 -14.27
N VAL A 34 -9.37 -5.44 -14.65
CA VAL A 34 -10.21 -5.59 -15.84
C VAL A 34 -9.35 -5.69 -17.11
N LEU A 35 -8.37 -4.80 -17.23
CA LEU A 35 -7.45 -4.78 -18.37
C LEU A 35 -6.67 -6.10 -18.49
N MET A 36 -6.08 -6.57 -17.40
CA MET A 36 -5.35 -7.86 -17.37
C MET A 36 -6.28 -9.03 -17.70
N ARG A 37 -7.53 -9.01 -17.20
CA ARG A 37 -8.51 -10.04 -17.53
C ARG A 37 -8.81 -10.10 -19.03
N ILE A 38 -8.97 -8.94 -19.67
CA ILE A 38 -9.22 -8.88 -21.12
C ILE A 38 -8.02 -9.40 -21.90
N ILE A 39 -6.80 -8.98 -21.54
CA ILE A 39 -5.57 -9.38 -22.21
C ILE A 39 -5.40 -10.90 -22.10
N PHE A 40 -5.44 -11.46 -20.90
CA PHE A 40 -5.19 -12.90 -20.69
C PHE A 40 -6.30 -13.78 -21.24
N LYS A 41 -7.56 -13.33 -21.25
CA LYS A 41 -8.65 -14.10 -21.89
C LYS A 41 -8.46 -14.24 -23.41
N SER A 42 -7.72 -13.30 -24.02
CA SER A 42 -7.46 -13.29 -25.47
C SER A 42 -6.18 -14.07 -25.87
N MET A 43 -5.39 -14.53 -24.89
CA MET A 43 -4.17 -15.30 -25.13
C MET A 43 -4.47 -16.80 -25.22
N PRO A 44 -3.95 -17.52 -26.24
CA PRO A 44 -4.13 -18.97 -26.38
C PRO A 44 -3.49 -19.75 -25.23
N ASP A 45 -2.29 -19.31 -24.79
CA ASP A 45 -1.51 -19.93 -23.72
C ASP A 45 -1.17 -18.87 -22.67
N VAL A 46 -1.91 -18.85 -21.56
CA VAL A 46 -1.59 -17.99 -20.42
C VAL A 46 -0.51 -18.66 -19.58
N PRO A 47 0.64 -18.03 -19.35
CA PRO A 47 1.65 -18.57 -18.45
C PRO A 47 1.07 -18.87 -17.06
N ALA A 48 1.46 -19.99 -16.45
CA ALA A 48 0.92 -20.45 -15.15
C ALA A 48 1.03 -19.39 -14.02
N ASN A 49 1.99 -18.47 -14.13
CA ASN A 49 2.16 -17.37 -13.19
C ASN A 49 1.11 -16.25 -13.32
N PHE A 50 0.32 -16.25 -14.40
CA PHE A 50 -0.74 -15.26 -14.65
C PHE A 50 -2.15 -15.87 -14.55
N THR A 51 -2.33 -16.86 -13.68
CA THR A 51 -3.67 -17.28 -13.26
C THR A 51 -4.41 -16.14 -12.56
N LEU A 52 -5.74 -16.20 -12.56
CA LEU A 52 -6.57 -15.15 -11.95
C LEU A 52 -6.19 -14.92 -10.47
N GLU A 53 -5.87 -15.97 -9.74
CA GLU A 53 -5.44 -15.95 -8.36
C GLU A 53 -4.12 -15.15 -8.19
N ASN A 54 -3.12 -15.48 -9.00
CA ASN A 54 -1.80 -14.87 -8.90
C ASN A 54 -1.80 -13.39 -9.27
N TYR A 55 -2.35 -13.02 -10.45
CA TYR A 55 -2.34 -11.62 -10.84
C TYR A 55 -3.31 -10.76 -10.02
N SER A 56 -4.41 -11.34 -9.48
CA SER A 56 -5.29 -10.60 -8.57
C SER A 56 -4.58 -10.18 -7.30
N ALA A 57 -3.79 -11.08 -6.69
CA ALA A 57 -2.98 -10.73 -5.52
C ALA A 57 -2.00 -9.59 -5.84
N GLY A 58 -1.28 -9.72 -6.96
CA GLY A 58 -0.31 -8.70 -7.39
C GLY A 58 -0.93 -7.33 -7.64
N ILE A 59 -2.05 -7.27 -8.38
CA ILE A 59 -2.70 -6.00 -8.71
C ILE A 59 -3.36 -5.37 -7.47
N CYS A 60 -3.90 -6.18 -6.54
CA CYS A 60 -4.42 -5.67 -5.27
C CYS A 60 -3.32 -4.96 -4.48
N VAL A 61 -2.13 -5.58 -4.35
CA VAL A 61 -0.97 -4.99 -3.69
C VAL A 61 -0.44 -3.78 -4.46
N PHE A 62 -0.42 -3.82 -5.78
CA PHE A 62 -0.07 -2.66 -6.60
C PHE A 62 -1.01 -1.49 -6.29
N GLY A 63 -2.28 -1.75 -6.04
CA GLY A 63 -3.23 -0.76 -5.56
C GLY A 63 -2.82 -0.09 -4.23
N PHE A 64 -2.20 -0.84 -3.30
CA PHE A 64 -1.72 -0.25 -2.05
C PHE A 64 -0.57 0.74 -2.24
N THR A 65 0.17 0.66 -3.35
CA THR A 65 1.19 1.67 -3.67
C THR A 65 0.59 3.06 -3.89
N PHE A 66 -0.65 3.15 -4.36
CA PHE A 66 -1.37 4.41 -4.47
C PHE A 66 -1.76 4.98 -3.11
N LEU A 67 -1.96 4.12 -2.08
CA LEU A 67 -2.09 4.60 -0.70
C LEU A 67 -0.81 5.28 -0.23
N THR A 68 0.38 4.74 -0.62
CA THR A 68 1.67 5.40 -0.34
C THR A 68 1.73 6.78 -0.96
N LEU A 69 1.39 6.89 -2.25
CA LEU A 69 1.40 8.16 -2.98
C LEU A 69 0.41 9.16 -2.36
N PHE A 70 -0.82 8.72 -2.10
CA PHE A 70 -1.87 9.54 -1.52
C PHE A 70 -1.50 10.00 -0.11
N CYS A 71 -1.03 9.10 0.75
CA CYS A 71 -0.57 9.42 2.10
C CYS A 71 0.57 10.45 2.10
N CYS A 72 1.54 10.24 1.22
CA CYS A 72 2.67 11.16 1.05
C CYS A 72 2.19 12.55 0.66
N ASN A 73 1.32 12.67 -0.35
CA ASN A 73 0.80 13.94 -0.83
C ASN A 73 -0.02 14.65 0.25
N LEU A 74 -0.92 13.94 0.94
CA LEU A 74 -1.74 14.50 2.01
C LEU A 74 -0.87 15.11 3.13
N ILE A 75 0.16 14.37 3.59
CA ILE A 75 1.07 14.86 4.63
C ILE A 75 1.92 16.05 4.12
N ALA A 76 2.40 15.96 2.89
CA ALA A 76 3.24 17.00 2.29
C ALA A 76 2.48 18.29 1.99
N SER A 77 1.21 18.19 1.58
CA SER A 77 0.28 19.32 1.41
C SER A 77 0.02 20.01 2.72
N ASP A 78 -0.35 19.26 3.74
CA ASP A 78 -0.66 19.80 5.07
C ASP A 78 0.49 20.64 5.66
N LYS A 79 1.76 20.35 5.31
CA LYS A 79 2.93 21.11 5.80
C LYS A 79 2.92 22.58 5.43
N ASN A 80 2.27 22.92 4.32
CA ASN A 80 2.20 24.28 3.80
C ASN A 80 0.87 24.97 4.13
N THR A 81 0.08 24.36 5.03
CA THR A 81 -1.23 24.89 5.45
C THR A 81 -1.14 25.51 6.86
N GLU A 82 -2.07 26.41 7.15
CA GLU A 82 -2.26 26.94 8.50
C GLU A 82 -2.60 25.87 9.54
N PHE A 83 -3.10 24.71 9.11
CA PHE A 83 -3.37 23.59 9.99
C PHE A 83 -2.11 23.16 10.75
N ILE A 84 -0.98 22.99 10.07
CA ILE A 84 0.28 22.61 10.72
C ILE A 84 0.79 23.72 11.64
N ASN A 85 0.60 25.00 11.29
CA ASN A 85 0.98 26.10 12.18
C ASN A 85 0.18 26.07 13.49
N ARG A 86 -1.12 25.77 13.42
CA ARG A 86 -1.96 25.57 14.61
C ARG A 86 -1.55 24.34 15.44
N ILE A 87 -1.17 23.23 14.78
CA ILE A 87 -0.69 22.02 15.45
C ILE A 87 0.64 22.27 16.19
N ARG A 88 1.53 23.11 15.65
CA ARG A 88 2.82 23.42 16.29
C ARG A 88 2.67 24.14 17.62
N VAL A 89 1.66 24.97 17.77
CA VAL A 89 1.37 25.68 19.03
C VAL A 89 0.46 24.90 19.97
N ALA A 90 -0.17 23.84 19.49
CA ALA A 90 -1.03 22.97 20.29
C ALA A 90 -0.20 21.92 21.06
N PRO A 91 -0.62 21.49 22.26
CA PRO A 91 0.05 20.44 23.03
C PRO A 91 -0.24 19.06 22.45
N VAL A 92 0.19 18.80 21.19
CA VAL A 92 0.01 17.56 20.45
C VAL A 92 1.37 17.02 20.03
N LYS A 93 1.64 15.74 20.34
CA LYS A 93 2.88 15.07 19.93
C LYS A 93 2.85 14.79 18.42
N LYS A 94 3.99 14.98 17.72
CA LYS A 94 4.11 14.68 16.28
C LYS A 94 3.68 13.24 15.94
N ILE A 95 4.00 12.28 16.79
CA ILE A 95 3.57 10.89 16.59
C ILE A 95 2.04 10.77 16.55
N THR A 96 1.31 11.51 17.38
CA THR A 96 -0.16 11.52 17.35
C THR A 96 -0.69 12.06 16.03
N VAL A 97 -0.02 13.08 15.47
CA VAL A 97 -0.38 13.64 14.16
C VAL A 97 -0.12 12.60 13.06
N LEU A 98 1.05 11.95 13.05
CA LEU A 98 1.38 10.92 12.04
C LEU A 98 0.45 9.69 12.16
N SER A 99 0.18 9.24 13.39
CA SER A 99 -0.78 8.14 13.61
C SER A 99 -2.18 8.49 13.13
N SER A 100 -2.57 9.77 13.15
CA SER A 100 -3.90 10.15 12.66
C SER A 100 -4.06 9.99 11.14
N TYR A 101 -3.00 10.17 10.35
CA TYR A 101 -3.00 9.85 8.92
C TYR A 101 -3.10 8.34 8.69
N PHE A 102 -2.36 7.54 9.48
CA PHE A 102 -2.46 6.09 9.42
C PHE A 102 -3.90 5.61 9.62
N PHE A 103 -4.53 5.99 10.74
CA PHE A 103 -5.90 5.58 11.04
C PHE A 103 -6.95 6.16 10.10
N ALA A 104 -6.68 7.26 9.41
CA ALA A 104 -7.57 7.81 8.40
C ALA A 104 -7.52 7.01 7.08
N LEU A 105 -6.37 6.40 6.75
CA LEU A 105 -6.19 5.62 5.51
C LEU A 105 -6.60 4.16 5.64
N VAL A 106 -6.55 3.57 6.83
CA VAL A 106 -6.96 2.17 7.05
C VAL A 106 -8.37 1.85 6.51
N PRO A 107 -9.42 2.66 6.76
CA PRO A 107 -10.73 2.41 6.19
C PRO A 107 -10.75 2.46 4.65
N ILE A 108 -9.94 3.33 4.05
CA ILE A 108 -9.84 3.46 2.58
C ILE A 108 -9.18 2.22 1.99
N ALA A 109 -8.08 1.74 2.59
CA ALA A 109 -7.40 0.53 2.17
C ALA A 109 -8.30 -0.72 2.32
N PHE A 110 -9.07 -0.79 3.41
CA PHE A 110 -10.05 -1.85 3.60
C PHE A 110 -11.15 -1.83 2.54
N LEU A 111 -11.70 -0.66 2.23
CA LEU A 111 -12.68 -0.47 1.17
C LEU A 111 -12.11 -0.84 -0.21
N GLN A 112 -10.85 -0.47 -0.48
CA GLN A 112 -10.14 -0.83 -1.70
C GLN A 112 -10.06 -2.35 -1.88
N LYS A 113 -9.68 -3.10 -0.82
CA LYS A 113 -9.63 -4.57 -0.86
C LYS A 113 -11.01 -5.19 -1.13
N ILE A 114 -12.05 -4.72 -0.44
CA ILE A 114 -13.41 -5.22 -0.64
C ILE A 114 -13.84 -5.00 -2.09
N LEU A 115 -13.71 -3.77 -2.59
CA LEU A 115 -14.09 -3.42 -3.96
C LEU A 115 -13.32 -4.26 -4.98
N PHE A 116 -12.02 -4.41 -4.78
CA PHE A 116 -11.15 -5.17 -5.67
C PHE A 116 -11.55 -6.64 -5.73
N PHE A 117 -11.67 -7.32 -4.59
CA PHE A 117 -12.01 -8.74 -4.56
C PHE A 117 -13.47 -9.02 -4.95
N ALA A 118 -14.40 -8.09 -4.69
CA ALA A 118 -15.75 -8.19 -5.20
C ALA A 118 -15.79 -8.24 -6.74
N ILE A 119 -14.99 -7.39 -7.39
CA ILE A 119 -14.88 -7.37 -8.86
C ILE A 119 -14.09 -8.59 -9.37
N ALA A 120 -13.03 -8.99 -8.69
CA ALA A 120 -12.29 -10.22 -9.03
C ALA A 120 -13.20 -11.46 -8.98
N ALA A 121 -14.11 -11.53 -8.01
CA ALA A 121 -15.11 -12.60 -7.91
C ALA A 121 -16.08 -12.61 -9.10
N ILE A 122 -16.50 -11.45 -9.60
CA ILE A 122 -17.30 -11.37 -10.84
C ILE A 122 -16.55 -11.97 -12.04
N PHE A 123 -15.22 -11.86 -12.06
CA PHE A 123 -14.37 -12.43 -13.09
C PHE A 123 -14.03 -13.92 -12.90
N GLY A 124 -14.54 -14.53 -11.83
CA GLY A 124 -14.41 -15.96 -11.57
C GLY A 124 -13.45 -16.34 -10.48
N LEU A 125 -12.93 -15.38 -9.70
CA LEU A 125 -12.19 -15.69 -8.47
C LEU A 125 -13.14 -16.33 -7.46
N LYS A 126 -12.77 -17.51 -6.94
CA LYS A 126 -13.61 -18.25 -6.01
C LYS A 126 -13.72 -17.53 -4.67
N ILE A 127 -14.96 -17.41 -4.17
CA ILE A 127 -15.24 -16.88 -2.83
C ILE A 127 -15.20 -18.07 -1.87
N ASP A 128 -14.02 -18.40 -1.38
CA ASP A 128 -13.77 -19.51 -0.48
C ASP A 128 -12.91 -19.09 0.73
N LEU A 129 -12.52 -20.06 1.54
CA LEU A 129 -11.66 -19.81 2.69
C LEU A 129 -10.30 -19.23 2.30
N ASN A 130 -9.78 -19.60 1.12
CA ASN A 130 -8.49 -19.09 0.62
C ASN A 130 -8.54 -17.59 0.37
N LEU A 131 -9.65 -17.08 -0.17
CA LEU A 131 -9.87 -15.65 -0.36
C LEU A 131 -9.91 -14.91 0.98
N LEU A 132 -10.60 -15.46 1.98
CA LEU A 132 -10.64 -14.84 3.32
C LEU A 132 -9.25 -14.79 3.96
N ILE A 133 -8.50 -15.87 3.83
CA ILE A 133 -7.12 -15.97 4.31
C ILE A 133 -6.24 -14.95 3.58
N ALA A 134 -6.31 -14.86 2.25
CA ALA A 134 -5.58 -13.87 1.46
C ALA A 134 -5.91 -12.44 1.88
N PHE A 135 -7.19 -12.16 2.15
CA PHE A 135 -7.64 -10.84 2.62
C PHE A 135 -6.99 -10.44 3.95
N ILE A 136 -6.82 -11.41 4.87
CA ILE A 136 -6.14 -11.20 6.17
C ILE A 136 -4.63 -11.00 5.96
N TYR A 137 -4.00 -11.82 5.12
CA TYR A 137 -2.56 -11.74 4.86
C TYR A 137 -2.13 -10.52 4.04
N LEU A 138 -3.07 -9.79 3.44
CA LEU A 138 -2.82 -8.50 2.83
C LEU A 138 -2.70 -7.35 3.86
N ILE A 139 -3.15 -7.53 5.11
CA ILE A 139 -3.09 -6.48 6.13
C ILE A 139 -1.64 -6.01 6.41
N PRO A 140 -0.64 -6.88 6.61
CA PRO A 140 0.75 -6.44 6.76
C PRO A 140 1.27 -5.64 5.56
N SER A 141 0.90 -6.02 4.34
CA SER A 141 1.28 -5.29 3.12
C SER A 141 0.65 -3.91 3.07
N GLU A 142 -0.64 -3.80 3.39
CA GLU A 142 -1.37 -2.53 3.50
C GLU A 142 -0.70 -1.58 4.50
N VAL A 143 -0.40 -2.10 5.71
CA VAL A 143 0.29 -1.34 6.75
C VAL A 143 1.66 -0.87 6.27
N PHE A 144 2.43 -1.73 5.60
CA PHE A 144 3.74 -1.40 5.04
C PHE A 144 3.67 -0.21 4.07
N TYR A 145 2.71 -0.21 3.13
CA TYR A 145 2.56 0.87 2.15
C TYR A 145 2.07 2.18 2.78
N ILE A 146 1.16 2.12 3.74
CA ILE A 146 0.74 3.33 4.48
C ILE A 146 1.91 3.91 5.27
N LEU A 147 2.69 3.09 6.00
CA LEU A 147 3.87 3.54 6.73
C LEU A 147 4.94 4.13 5.82
N THR A 148 5.14 3.54 4.63
CA THR A 148 6.06 4.08 3.61
C THR A 148 5.62 5.46 3.14
N GLY A 149 4.33 5.67 2.91
CA GLY A 149 3.76 6.97 2.57
C GLY A 149 3.96 8.01 3.69
N ILE A 150 3.75 7.60 4.95
CA ILE A 150 3.99 8.46 6.11
C ILE A 150 5.48 8.84 6.20
N LEU A 151 6.40 7.90 6.00
CA LEU A 151 7.83 8.16 6.02
C LEU A 151 8.21 9.19 4.95
N ILE A 152 7.86 8.94 3.69
CA ILE A 152 8.18 9.84 2.57
C ILE A 152 7.54 11.21 2.80
N GLY A 153 6.25 11.25 3.13
CA GLY A 153 5.52 12.49 3.42
C GLY A 153 6.11 13.26 4.60
N SER A 154 6.63 12.58 5.64
CA SER A 154 7.27 13.24 6.78
C SER A 154 8.61 13.89 6.45
N ILE A 155 9.35 13.33 5.47
CA ILE A 155 10.65 13.84 5.01
C ILE A 155 10.48 14.94 3.98
N ALA A 156 9.60 14.78 3.02
CA ALA A 156 9.34 15.74 1.95
C ALA A 156 8.98 17.13 2.50
N LYS A 157 9.46 18.19 1.85
CA LYS A 157 9.13 19.58 2.22
C LYS A 157 7.75 20.01 1.71
N ASN A 158 7.37 19.49 0.56
CA ASN A 158 6.11 19.78 -0.15
C ASN A 158 5.74 18.62 -1.08
N GLU A 159 4.56 18.68 -1.70
CA GLU A 159 4.09 17.66 -2.65
C GLU A 159 5.01 17.48 -3.85
N LYS A 160 5.54 18.58 -4.42
CA LYS A 160 6.45 18.53 -5.57
C LYS A 160 7.71 17.72 -5.30
N GLN A 161 8.14 17.65 -4.04
CA GLN A 161 9.27 16.82 -3.63
C GLN A 161 8.83 15.40 -3.24
N GLY A 162 7.68 15.24 -2.59
CA GLY A 162 7.22 13.94 -2.08
C GLY A 162 6.70 13.01 -3.16
N ALA A 163 5.92 13.54 -4.10
CA ALA A 163 5.28 12.74 -5.13
C ALA A 163 6.25 11.92 -6.01
N PRO A 164 7.40 12.44 -6.49
CA PRO A 164 8.36 11.64 -7.23
C PRO A 164 8.91 10.45 -6.44
N PHE A 165 9.25 10.63 -5.15
CA PHE A 165 9.74 9.53 -4.32
C PHE A 165 8.66 8.48 -4.07
N ALA A 166 7.41 8.89 -3.84
CA ALA A 166 6.30 7.95 -3.70
C ALA A 166 6.01 7.21 -5.02
N SER A 167 6.15 7.87 -6.18
CA SER A 167 6.00 7.24 -7.50
C SER A 167 7.08 6.20 -7.79
N ILE A 168 8.29 6.36 -7.26
CA ILE A 168 9.32 5.31 -7.33
C ILE A 168 8.82 4.03 -6.65
N ILE A 169 8.16 4.12 -5.49
CA ILE A 169 7.60 2.95 -4.81
C ILE A 169 6.56 2.25 -5.68
N VAL A 170 5.70 3.00 -6.38
CA VAL A 170 4.72 2.45 -7.33
C VAL A 170 5.43 1.63 -8.41
N THR A 171 6.42 2.23 -9.09
CA THR A 171 7.14 1.60 -10.19
C THR A 171 7.94 0.37 -9.73
N VAL A 172 8.67 0.51 -8.64
CA VAL A 172 9.52 -0.57 -8.09
C VAL A 172 8.65 -1.74 -7.62
N THR A 173 7.48 -1.49 -7.02
CA THR A 173 6.55 -2.55 -6.65
C THR A 173 5.99 -3.26 -7.88
N GLY A 174 5.62 -2.53 -8.92
CA GLY A 174 5.10 -3.12 -10.15
C GLY A 174 6.07 -4.11 -10.78
N ILE A 175 7.36 -3.77 -10.78
CA ILE A 175 8.43 -4.58 -11.37
C ILE A 175 8.91 -5.65 -10.37
N PHE A 176 9.43 -5.26 -9.22
CA PHE A 176 10.08 -6.16 -8.26
C PHE A 176 9.10 -6.88 -7.31
N GLY A 177 7.83 -6.48 -7.29
CA GLY A 177 6.77 -7.22 -6.61
C GLY A 177 6.27 -8.44 -7.40
N GLY A 178 6.66 -8.56 -8.68
CA GLY A 178 6.16 -9.64 -9.53
C GLY A 178 4.74 -9.40 -10.06
N VAL A 179 4.30 -8.12 -10.08
CA VAL A 179 2.94 -7.76 -10.52
C VAL A 179 2.80 -7.85 -12.03
N PHE A 180 3.76 -7.29 -12.76
CA PHE A 180 3.73 -7.22 -14.24
C PHE A 180 4.56 -8.30 -14.92
N MET A 181 5.55 -8.86 -14.21
CA MET A 181 6.37 -9.96 -14.71
C MET A 181 6.82 -10.86 -13.58
N PRO A 182 6.92 -12.18 -13.79
CA PRO A 182 7.41 -13.09 -12.75
C PRO A 182 8.83 -12.71 -12.34
N VAL A 183 9.08 -12.60 -11.05
CA VAL A 183 10.40 -12.20 -10.53
C VAL A 183 11.47 -13.24 -10.85
N GLU A 184 11.10 -14.48 -11.03
CA GLU A 184 11.95 -15.60 -11.38
C GLU A 184 12.62 -15.43 -12.77
N THR A 185 11.97 -14.66 -13.65
CA THR A 185 12.50 -14.37 -15.01
C THR A 185 13.60 -13.33 -15.03
N MET A 186 13.88 -12.66 -13.88
CA MET A 186 14.87 -11.59 -13.78
C MET A 186 16.33 -12.09 -13.71
N GLY A 187 16.57 -13.39 -13.88
CA GLY A 187 17.93 -13.96 -13.93
C GLY A 187 18.76 -13.62 -12.68
N GLY A 188 19.95 -13.04 -12.86
CA GLY A 188 20.85 -12.69 -11.75
C GLY A 188 20.27 -11.65 -10.78
N PHE A 189 19.37 -10.78 -11.23
CA PHE A 189 18.70 -9.80 -10.37
C PHE A 189 17.72 -10.43 -9.38
N TYR A 190 17.25 -11.66 -9.62
CA TYR A 190 16.36 -12.36 -8.70
C TYR A 190 16.92 -12.46 -7.27
N LYS A 191 18.25 -12.64 -7.13
CA LYS A 191 18.91 -12.68 -5.81
C LYS A 191 18.75 -11.40 -5.01
N ILE A 192 18.71 -10.25 -5.68
CA ILE A 192 18.50 -8.93 -5.06
C ILE A 192 17.02 -8.74 -4.76
N VAL A 193 16.17 -9.01 -5.74
CA VAL A 193 14.73 -8.80 -5.63
C VAL A 193 14.10 -9.60 -4.50
N LYS A 194 14.54 -10.85 -4.28
CA LYS A 194 14.03 -11.69 -3.19
C LYS A 194 14.38 -11.20 -1.78
N VAL A 195 15.31 -10.27 -1.64
CA VAL A 195 15.62 -9.62 -0.35
C VAL A 195 14.77 -8.38 -0.15
N LEU A 196 14.33 -7.72 -1.21
CA LEU A 196 13.53 -6.50 -1.15
C LEU A 196 12.10 -6.78 -0.63
N PRO A 197 11.47 -5.80 0.03
CA PRO A 197 10.14 -6.00 0.63
C PRO A 197 9.05 -6.27 -0.40
N PHE A 198 9.21 -5.79 -1.63
CA PHE A 198 8.14 -5.73 -2.63
C PHE A 198 7.59 -7.11 -3.03
N VAL A 199 8.46 -8.10 -3.27
CA VAL A 199 8.02 -9.48 -3.54
C VAL A 199 7.29 -10.09 -2.35
N HIS A 200 7.71 -9.75 -1.15
CA HIS A 200 7.10 -10.26 0.07
C HIS A 200 5.73 -9.63 0.36
N THR A 201 5.40 -8.47 -0.23
CA THR A 201 4.06 -7.88 -0.10
C THR A 201 3.02 -8.59 -0.97
N VAL A 202 3.43 -9.21 -2.08
CA VAL A 202 2.54 -9.89 -3.05
C VAL A 202 2.38 -11.36 -2.75
N LYS A 203 3.49 -12.06 -2.49
CA LYS A 203 3.52 -13.54 -2.36
C LYS A 203 2.56 -14.10 -1.31
N PRO A 204 2.40 -13.54 -0.08
CA PRO A 204 1.48 -14.10 0.91
C PRO A 204 0.04 -14.25 0.40
N ALA A 205 -0.45 -13.25 -0.32
CA ALA A 205 -1.80 -13.29 -0.86
C ALA A 205 -1.92 -14.26 -2.04
N ALA A 206 -0.91 -14.31 -2.92
CA ALA A 206 -0.87 -15.23 -4.04
C ALA A 206 -0.82 -16.70 -3.55
N GLU A 207 0.04 -17.00 -2.60
CA GLU A 207 0.15 -18.31 -1.95
C GLU A 207 -1.16 -18.71 -1.24
N ALA A 208 -1.80 -17.76 -0.54
CA ALA A 208 -3.08 -18.00 0.13
C ALA A 208 -4.19 -18.32 -0.88
N LEU A 209 -4.30 -17.55 -1.96
CA LEU A 209 -5.29 -17.79 -3.03
C LEU A 209 -5.07 -19.12 -3.74
N SER A 210 -3.81 -19.56 -3.86
CA SER A 210 -3.45 -20.87 -4.45
C SER A 210 -3.58 -22.03 -3.46
N GLY A 211 -3.91 -21.79 -2.18
CA GLY A 211 -4.02 -22.80 -1.14
C GLY A 211 -2.69 -23.32 -0.58
N ASN A 212 -1.57 -22.66 -0.89
CA ASN A 212 -0.24 -23.02 -0.38
C ASN A 212 0.12 -22.23 0.88
N PHE A 213 -0.41 -22.64 2.01
CA PHE A 213 -0.22 -21.91 3.28
C PHE A 213 1.19 -22.01 3.86
N ALA A 214 1.97 -23.04 3.49
CA ALA A 214 3.33 -23.23 4.01
C ALA A 214 4.29 -22.13 3.54
N GLY A 215 4.08 -21.57 2.35
CA GLY A 215 4.91 -20.52 1.77
C GLY A 215 4.70 -19.13 2.38
N ILE A 216 3.62 -18.92 3.14
CA ILE A 216 3.18 -17.58 3.58
C ILE A 216 4.07 -17.03 4.69
N PHE A 217 4.39 -17.84 5.69
CA PHE A 217 5.02 -17.40 6.93
C PHE A 217 6.35 -16.65 6.74
N PRO A 218 7.31 -17.13 5.94
CA PRO A 218 8.57 -16.41 5.72
C PRO A 218 8.35 -15.00 5.17
N HIS A 219 7.41 -14.84 4.23
CA HIS A 219 7.11 -13.53 3.61
C HIS A 219 6.51 -12.53 4.60
N ILE A 220 5.63 -13.01 5.49
CA ILE A 220 5.05 -12.16 6.56
C ILE A 220 6.14 -11.63 7.49
N LEU A 221 7.09 -12.46 7.90
CA LEU A 221 8.20 -12.03 8.75
C LEU A 221 9.03 -10.92 8.08
N TRP A 222 9.31 -11.04 6.77
CA TRP A 222 10.01 -10.02 6.01
C TRP A 222 9.24 -8.69 6.00
N ILE A 223 7.94 -8.71 5.71
CA ILE A 223 7.11 -7.49 5.67
C ILE A 223 7.06 -6.82 7.05
N LEU A 224 6.86 -7.60 8.11
CA LEU A 224 6.84 -7.08 9.48
C LEU A 224 8.18 -6.47 9.86
N GLY A 225 9.31 -7.12 9.50
CA GLY A 225 10.65 -6.59 9.73
C GLY A 225 10.86 -5.24 9.03
N TYR A 226 10.52 -5.14 7.74
CA TYR A 226 10.59 -3.87 7.01
C TYR A 226 9.62 -2.83 7.55
N GLY A 227 8.41 -3.21 7.94
CA GLY A 227 7.43 -2.32 8.56
C GLY A 227 7.96 -1.71 9.87
N ILE A 228 8.60 -2.51 10.72
CA ILE A 228 9.24 -2.04 11.96
C ILE A 228 10.38 -1.07 11.66
N ILE A 229 11.23 -1.37 10.66
CA ILE A 229 12.35 -0.49 10.25
C ILE A 229 11.79 0.87 9.77
N ILE A 230 10.76 0.87 8.94
CA ILE A 230 10.13 2.09 8.43
C ILE A 230 9.51 2.90 9.58
N ALA A 231 8.78 2.24 10.48
CA ALA A 231 8.16 2.90 11.64
C ALA A 231 9.22 3.50 12.57
N ALA A 232 10.29 2.76 12.88
CA ALA A 232 11.40 3.24 13.70
C ALA A 232 12.11 4.43 13.04
N THR A 233 12.39 4.35 11.74
CA THR A 233 13.01 5.44 10.97
C THR A 233 12.13 6.69 10.98
N THR A 234 10.84 6.53 10.77
CA THR A 234 9.85 7.62 10.84
C THR A 234 9.86 8.28 12.22
N PHE A 235 9.87 7.47 13.28
CA PHE A 235 9.91 7.97 14.65
C PHE A 235 11.20 8.75 14.94
N ILE A 236 12.37 8.20 14.60
CA ILE A 236 13.68 8.82 14.83
C ILE A 236 13.80 10.17 14.11
N ILE A 237 13.43 10.22 12.83
CA ILE A 237 13.51 11.45 12.02
C ILE A 237 12.61 12.54 12.60
N ASN A 238 11.38 12.17 12.99
CA ASN A 238 10.43 13.15 13.51
C ASN A 238 10.76 13.60 14.93
N ARG A 239 11.42 12.77 15.75
CA ARG A 239 11.94 13.14 17.06
C ARG A 239 13.07 14.17 16.94
N LYS A 240 14.05 13.95 16.04
CA LYS A 240 15.15 14.90 15.81
C LYS A 240 14.63 16.28 15.36
N LYS A 241 13.64 16.33 14.47
CA LYS A 241 13.00 17.57 14.01
C LYS A 241 12.17 18.30 15.10
N GLN A 242 11.95 17.67 16.24
CA GLN A 242 11.22 18.29 17.36
C GLN A 242 12.17 18.98 18.33
N ASN A 243 13.43 18.55 18.34
CA ASN A 243 14.47 19.05 19.23
C ASN A 243 15.39 20.10 18.56
N ALA A 244 15.23 20.33 17.25
CA ALA A 244 15.88 21.36 16.45
C ALA A 244 14.92 22.52 16.17
#